data_2bdb00609c47b75dc03f03439e52dad5
#
_entry.id   2bdb00609c47b75dc03f03439e52dad5
#
_cell.length_a   1.000
_cell.length_b   1.000
_cell.length_c   1.000
_cell.angle_alpha   90.00
_cell.angle_beta   90.00
_cell.angle_gamma   90.00
#
_symmetry.space_group_name_H-M   'P 1'
#
loop_
_entity.id
_entity.type
_entity.pdbx_description
1 polymer ?
#
loop_
_entity_poly.entity_id
_entity_poly.type
_entity_poly.pdbx_seq_one_letter_code
_entity_poly.pdbx_strand_id
1 'polypeptide(L)'
;MSRVQRLELIVFIATFFAFAYFHQGGGWNQNSRFAEVRAIVEQGRFAIDDFIIYQRDAGGGELHRIPTRAAEYEIGGQHHRLAWVDMAWTLYPINESPAAEGVKLAPMIELCSSGDLGYVPHTGHFHPNKPPGTSFLGVPAYFIAYHVERALGMNPDAWWTLTLNAWITTIGSIGLISALACVLFFRLAREFAGGALFPAAAATLAFAFGTTFFPFATLFFDHAATGSLLLAAFYFVRRKSAGALLLAGACAGLAAITNYLAAVPVAFLAAYALLARLDGTASKADFRRTAIYLAGVLPFLILICWYNAVNFGSPTRLANDFQSPLFKDTGAFLGMFVLPSSYVAGLITVSPYRGIFFLSPVLIMGAWSLVAWLADKSRATEARLCLAIFGFFFLVNISFNGYHGGFSAGPRYLVPGLPFLALPLVVAFARWRWLTGALALVSVANQLLLTATDAQNPLAVGGHARNDRRQDFSNNLVGEYAWPLFAYGRAWPMLDQLLGVHLEKEEAKLEEAGVESDERERRIGEMRRDLHEGMVRGEASPFLLGAIEGPVSVNPIGYFEGMLEFRHYPPHSHETRWNSFNVGEFIWPGSRWSLLPLLLVSGGLCGWVLVASRRQAS
;
A
#
# COMPACT_ATOMS: atom_id res chain seq x y z
N MET A 1 -4.69 -36.24 0.44
CA MET A 1 -4.39 -35.01 1.24
C MET A 1 -4.79 -35.26 2.69
N SER A 2 -3.88 -34.98 3.63
CA SER A 2 -4.23 -34.98 5.05
C SER A 2 -5.22 -33.84 5.35
N ARG A 3 -5.88 -33.89 6.50
CA ARG A 3 -6.80 -32.83 6.95
C ARG A 3 -6.12 -31.48 7.04
N VAL A 4 -4.90 -31.44 7.53
CA VAL A 4 -4.10 -30.21 7.63
C VAL A 4 -3.83 -29.62 6.26
N GLN A 5 -3.42 -30.45 5.29
CA GLN A 5 -3.20 -30.01 3.90
C GLN A 5 -4.49 -29.46 3.24
N ARG A 6 -5.65 -30.03 3.58
CA ARG A 6 -6.94 -29.49 3.10
C ARG A 6 -7.23 -28.12 3.71
N LEU A 7 -6.97 -27.93 5.01
CA LEU A 7 -7.12 -26.62 5.66
C LEU A 7 -6.17 -25.58 5.05
N GLU A 8 -4.90 -25.93 4.83
CA GLU A 8 -3.92 -25.07 4.17
C GLU A 8 -4.37 -24.65 2.78
N LEU A 9 -4.85 -25.61 1.96
CA LEU A 9 -5.37 -25.31 0.63
C LEU A 9 -6.58 -24.38 0.66
N ILE A 10 -7.50 -24.60 1.59
CA ILE A 10 -8.71 -23.76 1.69
C ILE A 10 -8.38 -22.37 2.23
N VAL A 11 -7.44 -22.26 3.19
CA VAL A 11 -6.92 -20.95 3.63
C VAL A 11 -6.32 -20.21 2.44
N PHE A 12 -5.50 -20.89 1.61
CA PHE A 12 -4.94 -20.29 0.40
C PHE A 12 -6.03 -19.81 -0.56
N ILE A 13 -6.99 -20.69 -0.89
CA ILE A 13 -8.07 -20.34 -1.84
C ILE A 13 -8.91 -19.18 -1.32
N ALA A 14 -9.31 -19.22 -0.04
CA ALA A 14 -10.14 -18.19 0.57
C ALA A 14 -9.44 -16.81 0.58
N THR A 15 -8.16 -16.78 0.96
CA THR A 15 -7.39 -15.53 1.03
C THR A 15 -7.01 -15.03 -0.36
N PHE A 16 -6.57 -15.89 -1.25
CA PHE A 16 -6.22 -15.51 -2.62
C PHE A 16 -7.44 -14.99 -3.39
N PHE A 17 -8.59 -15.68 -3.29
CA PHE A 17 -9.82 -15.20 -3.91
C PHE A 17 -10.23 -13.82 -3.38
N ALA A 18 -10.13 -13.60 -2.06
CA ALA A 18 -10.49 -12.32 -1.47
C ALA A 18 -9.52 -11.19 -1.89
N PHE A 19 -8.21 -11.46 -1.95
CA PHE A 19 -7.23 -10.47 -2.38
C PHE A 19 -7.35 -10.16 -3.87
N ALA A 20 -7.66 -11.17 -4.70
CA ALA A 20 -7.91 -11.00 -6.13
C ALA A 20 -9.28 -10.36 -6.43
N TYR A 21 -10.21 -10.35 -5.47
CA TYR A 21 -11.55 -9.86 -5.67
C TYR A 21 -11.64 -8.35 -5.87
N PHE A 22 -10.66 -7.62 -5.36
CA PHE A 22 -10.60 -6.17 -5.41
C PHE A 22 -9.52 -5.70 -6.37
N HIS A 23 -9.86 -4.67 -7.12
CA HIS A 23 -8.89 -3.78 -7.74
C HIS A 23 -8.92 -2.46 -6.97
N GLN A 24 -7.77 -2.00 -6.53
CA GLN A 24 -7.66 -0.73 -5.83
C GLN A 24 -7.10 0.32 -6.79
N GLY A 25 -7.75 1.46 -6.82
CA GLY A 25 -7.29 2.61 -7.56
C GLY A 25 -5.85 2.96 -7.18
N GLY A 26 -5.12 3.46 -8.14
CA GLY A 26 -3.72 3.75 -8.01
C GLY A 26 -3.46 5.18 -7.59
N GLY A 27 -2.31 5.37 -6.98
CA GLY A 27 -1.68 6.65 -6.75
C GLY A 27 -0.29 6.65 -7.35
N TRP A 28 0.44 7.71 -7.14
CA TRP A 28 1.78 7.92 -7.68
C TRP A 28 2.73 6.73 -7.43
N ASN A 29 2.61 6.11 -6.26
CA ASN A 29 3.46 5.00 -5.84
C ASN A 29 3.27 3.75 -6.69
N GLN A 30 2.03 3.36 -6.95
CA GLN A 30 1.70 2.19 -7.76
C GLN A 30 2.04 2.44 -9.23
N ASN A 31 1.72 3.64 -9.72
CA ASN A 31 1.92 4.01 -11.12
C ASN A 31 3.40 4.00 -11.50
N SER A 32 4.28 4.61 -10.70
CA SER A 32 5.72 4.62 -10.99
C SER A 32 6.33 3.22 -10.98
N ARG A 33 5.91 2.35 -10.04
CA ARG A 33 6.35 0.95 -9.99
C ARG A 33 5.83 0.13 -11.16
N PHE A 34 4.55 0.33 -11.55
CA PHE A 34 3.99 -0.38 -12.69
C PHE A 34 4.62 0.10 -14.01
N ALA A 35 4.94 1.40 -14.13
CA ALA A 35 5.72 1.92 -15.25
C ALA A 35 7.08 1.22 -15.36
N GLU A 36 7.76 0.93 -14.24
CA GLU A 36 9.02 0.16 -14.24
C GLU A 36 8.81 -1.31 -14.63
N VAL A 37 7.73 -1.96 -14.18
CA VAL A 37 7.36 -3.31 -14.65
C VAL A 37 7.20 -3.32 -16.17
N ARG A 38 6.51 -2.32 -16.72
CA ARG A 38 6.32 -2.16 -18.16
C ARG A 38 7.64 -1.92 -18.89
N ALA A 39 8.48 -1.03 -18.38
CA ALA A 39 9.78 -0.73 -18.96
C ALA A 39 10.68 -1.99 -19.04
N ILE A 40 10.68 -2.80 -17.98
CA ILE A 40 11.43 -4.07 -17.95
C ILE A 40 10.88 -5.06 -18.99
N VAL A 41 9.55 -5.26 -19.05
CA VAL A 41 8.94 -6.28 -19.91
C VAL A 41 8.89 -5.86 -21.38
N GLU A 42 8.51 -4.62 -21.65
CA GLU A 42 8.27 -4.13 -22.99
C GLU A 42 9.56 -3.66 -23.70
N GLN A 43 10.55 -3.20 -22.93
CA GLN A 43 11.73 -2.51 -23.45
C GLN A 43 13.08 -3.06 -22.94
N GLY A 44 13.07 -3.94 -21.93
CA GLY A 44 14.29 -4.51 -21.35
C GLY A 44 15.15 -3.48 -20.61
N ARG A 45 14.55 -2.39 -20.08
CA ARG A 45 15.25 -1.31 -19.37
C ARG A 45 14.52 -0.92 -18.08
N PHE A 46 15.19 -0.15 -17.20
CA PHE A 46 14.63 0.31 -15.93
C PHE A 46 14.12 1.75 -15.98
N ALA A 47 14.53 2.54 -16.98
CA ALA A 47 14.05 3.90 -17.19
C ALA A 47 12.58 3.91 -17.61
N ILE A 48 11.78 4.79 -17.01
CA ILE A 48 10.32 4.81 -17.16
C ILE A 48 9.80 5.96 -18.02
N ASP A 49 10.67 6.68 -18.72
CA ASP A 49 10.33 7.89 -19.48
C ASP A 49 9.12 7.70 -20.38
N ASP A 50 9.06 6.58 -21.15
CA ASP A 50 8.00 6.29 -22.11
C ASP A 50 6.65 5.94 -21.45
N PHE A 51 6.61 5.79 -20.13
CA PHE A 51 5.43 5.36 -19.38
C PHE A 51 4.93 6.41 -18.39
N ILE A 52 5.36 7.67 -18.55
CA ILE A 52 5.01 8.75 -17.63
C ILE A 52 3.92 9.65 -18.25
N ILE A 53 4.03 9.99 -19.54
CA ILE A 53 3.18 10.98 -20.19
C ILE A 53 2.37 10.33 -21.29
N TYR A 54 1.08 10.63 -21.28
CA TYR A 54 0.11 10.14 -22.24
C TYR A 54 -0.68 11.31 -22.82
N GLN A 55 -1.13 11.15 -24.04
CA GLN A 55 -2.08 12.01 -24.69
C GLN A 55 -3.40 11.26 -24.90
N ARG A 56 -4.50 11.88 -24.54
CA ARG A 56 -5.84 11.36 -24.79
C ARG A 56 -6.38 11.93 -26.10
N ASP A 57 -7.07 11.11 -26.88
CA ASP A 57 -7.76 11.55 -28.08
C ASP A 57 -8.83 12.60 -27.80
N ALA A 58 -9.09 13.46 -28.79
CA ALA A 58 -10.16 14.44 -28.73
C ALA A 58 -11.52 13.75 -28.52
N GLY A 59 -12.21 14.11 -27.45
CA GLY A 59 -13.51 13.50 -27.09
C GLY A 59 -13.44 12.39 -26.03
N GLY A 60 -12.28 12.21 -25.34
CA GLY A 60 -12.15 11.25 -24.23
C GLY A 60 -11.83 9.82 -24.68
N GLY A 61 -11.27 9.66 -25.89
CA GLY A 61 -10.92 8.37 -26.49
C GLY A 61 -9.70 7.67 -25.88
N GLU A 62 -8.99 6.91 -26.68
CA GLU A 62 -7.84 6.12 -26.25
C GLU A 62 -6.68 6.99 -25.77
N LEU A 63 -5.86 6.41 -24.91
CA LEU A 63 -4.62 6.99 -24.44
C LEU A 63 -3.45 6.52 -25.31
N HIS A 64 -2.64 7.47 -25.75
CA HIS A 64 -1.44 7.19 -26.51
C HIS A 64 -0.21 7.67 -25.74
N ARG A 65 0.81 6.81 -25.69
CA ARG A 65 2.11 7.22 -25.16
C ARG A 65 2.69 8.33 -26.03
N ILE A 66 3.18 9.38 -25.39
CA ILE A 66 3.93 10.42 -26.11
C ILE A 66 5.33 9.89 -26.37
N PRO A 67 5.82 9.94 -27.63
CA PRO A 67 7.18 9.55 -27.94
C PRO A 67 8.19 10.34 -27.13
N THR A 68 9.18 9.67 -26.57
CA THR A 68 10.22 10.30 -25.78
C THR A 68 11.60 9.81 -26.18
N ARG A 69 12.57 10.70 -26.10
CA ARG A 69 13.98 10.38 -26.25
C ARG A 69 14.74 11.03 -25.10
N ALA A 70 15.30 10.23 -24.21
CA ALA A 70 16.03 10.70 -23.04
C ALA A 70 15.25 11.74 -22.22
N ALA A 71 14.01 11.39 -21.83
CA ALA A 71 13.07 12.26 -21.10
C ALA A 71 12.69 13.57 -21.82
N GLU A 72 12.87 13.63 -23.13
CA GLU A 72 12.35 14.70 -23.98
C GLU A 72 11.10 14.22 -24.70
N TYR A 73 10.00 14.96 -24.55
CA TYR A 73 8.67 14.60 -25.04
C TYR A 73 8.28 15.47 -26.22
N GLU A 74 7.91 14.86 -27.35
CA GLU A 74 7.46 15.59 -28.55
C GLU A 74 5.95 15.80 -28.49
N ILE A 75 5.53 17.06 -28.31
CA ILE A 75 4.13 17.45 -28.20
C ILE A 75 3.87 18.59 -29.20
N GLY A 76 2.95 18.35 -30.13
CA GLY A 76 2.60 19.35 -31.13
C GLY A 76 3.78 19.82 -32.01
N GLY A 77 4.75 18.93 -32.25
CA GLY A 77 5.98 19.27 -33.03
C GLY A 77 7.04 20.04 -32.23
N GLN A 78 6.85 20.21 -30.93
CA GLN A 78 7.84 20.85 -30.04
C GLN A 78 8.36 19.84 -29.02
N HIS A 79 9.65 19.96 -28.68
CA HIS A 79 10.28 19.15 -27.64
C HIS A 79 10.12 19.79 -26.27
N HIS A 80 9.69 19.02 -25.31
CA HIS A 80 9.44 19.41 -23.92
C HIS A 80 10.26 18.56 -22.97
N ARG A 81 10.56 19.11 -21.78
CA ARG A 81 11.12 18.38 -20.62
C ARG A 81 10.25 18.57 -19.39
N LEU A 82 10.26 17.58 -18.51
CA LEU A 82 9.70 17.71 -17.17
C LEU A 82 10.71 18.40 -16.26
N ALA A 83 10.29 19.46 -15.58
CA ALA A 83 11.03 20.09 -14.48
C ALA A 83 10.14 20.18 -13.23
N TRP A 84 10.78 20.16 -12.06
CA TRP A 84 10.09 20.34 -10.79
C TRP A 84 10.01 21.84 -10.47
N VAL A 85 8.83 22.40 -10.53
CA VAL A 85 8.56 23.83 -10.28
C VAL A 85 7.29 23.95 -9.46
N ASP A 86 7.30 24.85 -8.48
CA ASP A 86 6.15 25.15 -7.62
C ASP A 86 5.43 23.90 -7.07
N MET A 87 6.21 22.97 -6.55
CA MET A 87 5.74 21.72 -5.94
C MET A 87 5.12 20.70 -6.89
N ALA A 88 5.30 20.88 -8.23
CA ALA A 88 4.80 19.95 -9.24
C ALA A 88 5.83 19.65 -10.34
N TRP A 89 5.71 18.49 -10.99
CA TRP A 89 6.38 18.23 -12.26
C TRP A 89 5.62 18.94 -13.37
N THR A 90 6.31 19.83 -14.10
CA THR A 90 5.74 20.64 -15.15
C THR A 90 6.51 20.43 -16.46
N LEU A 91 5.80 20.35 -17.58
CA LEU A 91 6.40 20.27 -18.92
C LEU A 91 6.80 21.65 -19.41
N TYR A 92 8.00 21.75 -19.96
CA TYR A 92 8.52 22.96 -20.57
C TYR A 92 9.02 22.68 -21.97
N PRO A 93 8.83 23.63 -22.91
CA PRO A 93 9.60 23.66 -24.15
C PRO A 93 11.10 23.73 -23.84
N ILE A 94 11.92 22.94 -24.52
CA ILE A 94 13.36 22.82 -24.23
C ILE A 94 14.08 24.17 -24.39
N ASN A 95 13.58 25.02 -25.27
CA ASN A 95 14.16 26.33 -25.57
C ASN A 95 13.73 27.43 -24.60
N GLU A 96 12.89 27.15 -23.64
CA GLU A 96 12.40 28.09 -22.65
C GLU A 96 12.95 27.78 -21.27
N SER A 97 13.30 28.82 -20.51
CA SER A 97 13.61 28.62 -19.09
C SER A 97 12.33 28.26 -18.33
N PRO A 98 12.40 27.36 -17.33
CA PRO A 98 11.26 27.09 -16.45
C PRO A 98 10.79 28.40 -15.80
N ALA A 99 9.73 28.99 -16.33
CA ALA A 99 9.12 30.19 -15.76
C ALA A 99 8.20 29.77 -14.59
N ALA A 100 7.99 30.69 -13.63
CA ALA A 100 7.12 30.45 -12.48
C ALA A 100 5.66 30.12 -12.89
N GLU A 101 5.24 30.53 -14.08
CA GLU A 101 4.00 30.08 -14.70
C GLU A 101 4.33 29.00 -15.74
N GLY A 102 4.24 27.74 -15.33
CA GLY A 102 4.42 26.61 -16.25
C GLY A 102 3.44 26.65 -17.41
N VAL A 103 3.86 26.15 -18.57
CA VAL A 103 2.98 26.00 -19.73
C VAL A 103 1.76 25.17 -19.30
N LYS A 104 0.57 25.75 -19.37
CA LYS A 104 -0.66 24.97 -19.21
C LYS A 104 -0.66 23.90 -20.28
N LEU A 105 -0.50 22.64 -19.86
CA LEU A 105 -0.58 21.52 -20.79
C LEU A 105 -1.91 21.58 -21.54
N ALA A 106 -1.88 21.20 -22.80
CA ALA A 106 -3.10 21.00 -23.55
C ALA A 106 -4.03 20.10 -22.73
N PRO A 107 -5.35 20.35 -22.73
CA PRO A 107 -6.31 19.65 -21.85
C PRO A 107 -6.32 18.11 -21.96
N MET A 108 -5.53 17.54 -22.87
CA MET A 108 -5.48 16.12 -23.19
C MET A 108 -4.15 15.43 -22.86
N ILE A 109 -3.22 16.15 -22.22
CA ILE A 109 -1.93 15.59 -21.77
C ILE A 109 -2.05 15.22 -20.30
N GLU A 110 -1.70 13.99 -19.99
CA GLU A 110 -1.87 13.41 -18.67
C GLU A 110 -0.57 12.79 -18.16
N LEU A 111 -0.28 12.93 -16.86
CA LEU A 111 0.93 12.44 -16.20
C LEU A 111 0.59 11.27 -15.27
N CYS A 112 1.10 10.08 -15.55
CA CYS A 112 0.80 8.87 -14.79
C CYS A 112 1.30 8.86 -13.35
N SER A 113 2.35 9.58 -13.04
CA SER A 113 2.93 9.60 -11.70
C SER A 113 3.64 10.91 -11.44
N SER A 114 3.00 11.81 -10.71
CA SER A 114 3.58 13.14 -10.49
C SER A 114 4.53 13.21 -9.29
N GLY A 115 4.27 12.50 -8.19
CA GLY A 115 5.04 12.63 -6.95
C GLY A 115 6.18 11.63 -6.77
N ASP A 116 6.04 10.43 -7.31
CA ASP A 116 6.97 9.32 -7.07
C ASP A 116 7.94 9.09 -8.25
N LEU A 117 8.32 10.17 -8.93
CA LEU A 117 9.34 10.19 -9.98
C LEU A 117 10.69 10.67 -9.43
N GLY A 118 11.77 10.05 -9.86
CA GLY A 118 13.13 10.46 -9.62
C GLY A 118 13.86 10.72 -10.93
N TYR A 119 14.23 11.98 -11.21
CA TYR A 119 15.08 12.31 -12.35
C TYR A 119 16.56 12.12 -12.00
N VAL A 120 17.27 11.37 -12.80
CA VAL A 120 18.68 11.05 -12.62
C VAL A 120 19.52 11.86 -13.62
N PRO A 121 20.16 12.99 -13.20
CA PRO A 121 20.79 13.94 -14.14
C PRO A 121 21.90 13.34 -14.99
N HIS A 122 22.68 12.37 -14.46
CA HIS A 122 23.82 11.81 -15.20
C HIS A 122 23.42 10.81 -16.29
N THR A 123 22.21 10.20 -16.19
CA THR A 123 21.66 9.33 -17.23
C THR A 123 20.66 10.06 -18.12
N GLY A 124 20.08 11.16 -17.63
CA GLY A 124 19.02 11.90 -18.31
C GLY A 124 17.67 11.19 -18.30
N HIS A 125 17.46 10.22 -17.38
CA HIS A 125 16.28 9.38 -17.34
C HIS A 125 15.49 9.52 -16.05
N PHE A 126 14.19 9.22 -16.11
CA PHE A 126 13.31 9.06 -14.96
C PHE A 126 13.27 7.61 -14.49
N HIS A 127 13.24 7.45 -13.17
CA HIS A 127 13.06 6.19 -12.47
C HIS A 127 12.03 6.36 -11.35
N PRO A 128 11.40 5.25 -10.86
CA PRO A 128 10.68 5.31 -9.59
C PRO A 128 11.61 5.73 -8.45
N ASN A 129 11.14 6.58 -7.55
CA ASN A 129 11.91 6.94 -6.35
C ASN A 129 11.74 5.90 -5.21
N LYS A 130 11.35 4.69 -5.54
CA LYS A 130 11.06 3.58 -4.62
C LYS A 130 12.02 2.40 -4.82
N PRO A 131 12.16 1.51 -3.80
CA PRO A 131 12.90 0.26 -3.97
C PRO A 131 12.33 -0.59 -5.12
N PRO A 132 13.16 -1.21 -5.98
CA PRO A 132 12.71 -1.89 -7.19
C PRO A 132 12.07 -3.26 -6.95
N GLY A 133 12.20 -3.83 -5.75
CA GLY A 133 11.75 -5.21 -5.48
C GLY A 133 10.27 -5.45 -5.75
N THR A 134 9.40 -4.46 -5.48
CA THR A 134 7.97 -4.59 -5.81
C THR A 134 7.76 -4.67 -7.33
N SER A 135 8.45 -3.85 -8.10
CA SER A 135 8.41 -3.91 -9.57
C SER A 135 8.92 -5.26 -10.06
N PHE A 136 10.03 -5.77 -9.53
CA PHE A 136 10.55 -7.10 -9.90
C PHE A 136 9.57 -8.23 -9.59
N LEU A 137 8.84 -8.15 -8.48
CA LEU A 137 7.77 -9.11 -8.15
C LEU A 137 6.61 -9.05 -9.16
N GLY A 138 6.32 -7.90 -9.73
CA GLY A 138 5.27 -7.71 -10.73
C GLY A 138 5.64 -8.25 -12.13
N VAL A 139 6.94 -8.28 -12.46
CA VAL A 139 7.43 -8.67 -13.81
C VAL A 139 6.89 -10.01 -14.29
N PRO A 140 6.91 -11.13 -13.53
CA PRO A 140 6.44 -12.41 -14.06
C PRO A 140 4.97 -12.41 -14.48
N ALA A 141 4.10 -11.78 -13.69
CA ALA A 141 2.68 -11.72 -13.99
C ALA A 141 2.39 -10.84 -15.21
N TYR A 142 3.01 -9.66 -15.27
CA TYR A 142 2.87 -8.77 -16.41
C TYR A 142 3.50 -9.35 -17.68
N PHE A 143 4.64 -10.01 -17.59
CA PHE A 143 5.27 -10.67 -18.73
C PHE A 143 4.31 -11.65 -19.42
N ILE A 144 3.62 -12.47 -18.62
CA ILE A 144 2.64 -13.42 -19.17
C ILE A 144 1.47 -12.67 -19.82
N ALA A 145 0.88 -11.70 -19.11
CA ALA A 145 -0.25 -10.92 -19.60
C ALA A 145 0.09 -10.21 -20.91
N TYR A 146 1.20 -9.46 -20.94
CA TYR A 146 1.67 -8.72 -22.11
C TYR A 146 1.86 -9.60 -23.33
N HIS A 147 2.53 -10.75 -23.19
CA HIS A 147 2.77 -11.64 -24.34
C HIS A 147 1.50 -12.34 -24.83
N VAL A 148 0.56 -12.66 -23.93
CA VAL A 148 -0.76 -13.19 -24.31
C VAL A 148 -1.55 -12.14 -25.08
N GLU A 149 -1.60 -10.91 -24.61
CA GLU A 149 -2.27 -9.79 -25.27
C GLU A 149 -1.70 -9.52 -26.65
N ARG A 150 -0.37 -9.48 -26.76
CA ARG A 150 0.31 -9.31 -28.05
C ARG A 150 -0.04 -10.46 -29.02
N ALA A 151 -0.09 -11.70 -28.54
CA ALA A 151 -0.48 -12.85 -29.34
C ALA A 151 -1.94 -12.79 -29.81
N LEU A 152 -2.82 -12.15 -29.02
CA LEU A 152 -4.23 -11.93 -29.34
C LEU A 152 -4.47 -10.65 -30.17
N GLY A 153 -3.42 -9.88 -30.50
CA GLY A 153 -3.54 -8.62 -31.23
C GLY A 153 -4.14 -7.47 -30.44
N MET A 154 -4.15 -7.57 -29.11
CA MET A 154 -4.64 -6.51 -28.24
C MET A 154 -3.63 -5.37 -28.11
N ASN A 155 -4.13 -4.14 -27.98
CA ASN A 155 -3.28 -2.99 -27.70
C ASN A 155 -2.98 -2.91 -26.18
N PRO A 156 -1.71 -3.08 -25.75
CA PRO A 156 -1.37 -3.00 -24.33
C PRO A 156 -1.51 -1.58 -23.73
N ASP A 157 -1.58 -0.55 -24.56
CA ASP A 157 -1.80 0.84 -24.16
C ASP A 157 -3.30 1.24 -24.14
N ALA A 158 -4.19 0.38 -24.62
CA ALA A 158 -5.60 0.63 -24.49
C ALA A 158 -5.99 0.71 -23.00
N TRP A 159 -6.82 1.70 -22.66
CA TRP A 159 -7.14 2.06 -21.28
C TRP A 159 -7.60 0.87 -20.42
N TRP A 160 -8.53 0.08 -20.95
CA TRP A 160 -9.02 -1.11 -20.26
C TRP A 160 -7.96 -2.21 -20.13
N THR A 161 -7.06 -2.37 -21.13
CA THR A 161 -5.95 -3.33 -21.08
C THR A 161 -4.95 -2.94 -20.01
N LEU A 162 -4.61 -1.65 -19.92
CA LEU A 162 -3.72 -1.12 -18.88
C LEU A 162 -4.23 -1.43 -17.48
N THR A 163 -5.53 -1.26 -17.26
CA THR A 163 -6.11 -1.51 -15.95
C THR A 163 -6.19 -3.00 -15.64
N LEU A 164 -6.55 -3.83 -16.62
CA LEU A 164 -6.51 -5.28 -16.49
C LEU A 164 -5.09 -5.75 -16.15
N ASN A 165 -4.09 -5.18 -16.80
CA ASN A 165 -2.68 -5.47 -16.56
C ASN A 165 -2.23 -5.05 -15.16
N ALA A 166 -2.64 -3.89 -14.69
CA ALA A 166 -2.36 -3.43 -13.34
C ALA A 166 -3.00 -4.38 -12.29
N TRP A 167 -4.23 -4.80 -12.53
CA TRP A 167 -4.92 -5.78 -11.68
C TRP A 167 -4.23 -7.15 -11.69
N ILE A 168 -3.96 -7.74 -12.87
CA ILE A 168 -3.26 -9.03 -12.99
C ILE A 168 -1.89 -8.97 -12.33
N THR A 169 -1.14 -7.88 -12.53
CA THR A 169 0.17 -7.68 -11.91
C THR A 169 0.07 -7.65 -10.39
N THR A 170 -0.93 -6.96 -9.84
CA THR A 170 -1.15 -6.88 -8.40
C THR A 170 -1.51 -8.23 -7.81
N ILE A 171 -2.48 -8.94 -8.38
CA ILE A 171 -2.92 -10.24 -7.84
C ILE A 171 -1.87 -11.33 -8.05
N GLY A 172 -1.14 -11.32 -9.17
CA GLY A 172 -0.09 -12.29 -9.48
C GLY A 172 1.21 -12.07 -8.70
N SER A 173 1.36 -10.93 -8.04
CA SER A 173 2.51 -10.61 -7.19
C SER A 173 2.10 -10.45 -5.73
N ILE A 174 1.58 -9.29 -5.35
CA ILE A 174 1.27 -8.95 -3.96
C ILE A 174 0.19 -9.87 -3.39
N GLY A 175 -0.92 -10.05 -4.12
CA GLY A 175 -2.02 -10.93 -3.69
C GLY A 175 -1.58 -12.38 -3.49
N LEU A 176 -0.83 -12.93 -4.46
CA LEU A 176 -0.33 -14.31 -4.40
C LEU A 176 0.63 -14.52 -3.24
N ILE A 177 1.63 -13.64 -3.07
CA ILE A 177 2.62 -13.72 -1.99
C ILE A 177 1.93 -13.58 -0.63
N SER A 178 0.95 -12.68 -0.51
CA SER A 178 0.17 -12.49 0.70
C SER A 178 -0.69 -13.71 1.06
N ALA A 179 -1.31 -14.37 0.07
CA ALA A 179 -2.07 -15.60 0.30
C ALA A 179 -1.17 -16.77 0.71
N LEU A 180 0.01 -16.91 0.09
CA LEU A 180 1.02 -17.89 0.53
C LEU A 180 1.51 -17.61 1.95
N ALA A 181 1.70 -16.34 2.30
CA ALA A 181 2.05 -15.95 3.67
C ALA A 181 0.97 -16.32 4.68
N CYS A 182 -0.32 -16.24 4.34
CA CYS A 182 -1.41 -16.71 5.21
C CYS A 182 -1.32 -18.22 5.47
N VAL A 183 -0.89 -19.03 4.49
CA VAL A 183 -0.63 -20.47 4.71
C VAL A 183 0.57 -20.67 5.63
N LEU A 184 1.66 -19.93 5.45
CA LEU A 184 2.83 -20.01 6.34
C LEU A 184 2.49 -19.53 7.76
N PHE A 185 1.66 -18.49 7.86
CA PHE A 185 1.12 -18.03 9.15
C PHE A 185 0.33 -19.13 9.85
N PHE A 186 -0.57 -19.81 9.13
CA PHE A 186 -1.33 -20.95 9.68
C PHE A 186 -0.41 -22.07 10.18
N ARG A 187 0.65 -22.40 9.45
CA ARG A 187 1.65 -23.39 9.87
C ARG A 187 2.36 -22.98 11.15
N LEU A 188 2.85 -21.74 11.22
CA LEU A 188 3.49 -21.19 12.42
C LEU A 188 2.49 -21.13 13.59
N ALA A 189 1.30 -20.61 13.34
CA ALA A 189 0.24 -20.53 14.35
C ALA A 189 -0.10 -21.92 14.94
N ARG A 190 -0.16 -22.95 14.10
CA ARG A 190 -0.38 -24.33 14.56
C ARG A 190 0.79 -24.86 15.39
N GLU A 191 2.03 -24.59 15.00
CA GLU A 191 3.21 -24.96 15.78
C GLU A 191 3.14 -24.33 17.18
N PHE A 192 2.86 -23.01 17.24
CA PHE A 192 2.75 -22.27 18.50
C PHE A 192 1.50 -22.62 19.32
N ALA A 193 0.46 -23.13 18.68
CA ALA A 193 -0.74 -23.65 19.35
C ALA A 193 -0.58 -25.12 19.85
N GLY A 194 0.63 -25.70 19.79
CA GLY A 194 0.86 -27.08 20.16
C GLY A 194 0.11 -28.09 19.30
N GLY A 195 -0.15 -27.76 18.03
CA GLY A 195 -0.91 -28.59 17.10
C GLY A 195 -2.42 -28.29 17.05
N ALA A 196 -2.96 -27.47 17.96
CA ALA A 196 -4.38 -27.15 18.00
C ALA A 196 -4.80 -26.35 16.75
N LEU A 197 -5.77 -26.92 16.00
CA LEU A 197 -6.16 -26.37 14.70
C LEU A 197 -7.05 -25.12 14.80
N PHE A 198 -7.99 -25.10 15.77
CA PHE A 198 -8.93 -23.97 15.87
C PHE A 198 -8.26 -22.64 16.23
N PRO A 199 -7.42 -22.53 17.28
CA PRO A 199 -6.72 -21.28 17.57
C PRO A 199 -5.82 -20.83 16.41
N ALA A 200 -5.16 -21.80 15.72
CA ALA A 200 -4.33 -21.51 14.57
C ALA A 200 -5.14 -20.94 13.38
N ALA A 201 -6.26 -21.58 13.05
CA ALA A 201 -7.14 -21.15 11.98
C ALA A 201 -7.76 -19.78 12.29
N ALA A 202 -8.29 -19.60 13.50
CA ALA A 202 -8.90 -18.35 13.92
C ALA A 202 -7.90 -17.18 13.91
N ALA A 203 -6.67 -17.39 14.42
CA ALA A 203 -5.61 -16.38 14.38
C ALA A 203 -5.20 -16.04 12.94
N THR A 204 -5.15 -17.05 12.05
CA THR A 204 -4.81 -16.84 10.63
C THR A 204 -5.88 -15.99 9.93
N LEU A 205 -7.15 -16.32 10.11
CA LEU A 205 -8.25 -15.57 9.49
C LEU A 205 -8.37 -14.17 10.08
N ALA A 206 -8.15 -14.00 11.39
CA ALA A 206 -8.10 -12.69 12.04
C ALA A 206 -6.93 -11.84 11.52
N PHE A 207 -5.76 -12.43 11.27
CA PHE A 207 -4.64 -11.75 10.62
C PHE A 207 -4.98 -11.36 9.19
N ALA A 208 -5.43 -12.32 8.37
CA ALA A 208 -5.64 -12.14 6.95
C ALA A 208 -6.74 -11.10 6.63
N PHE A 209 -7.84 -11.11 7.38
CA PHE A 209 -9.04 -10.31 7.11
C PHE A 209 -9.33 -9.23 8.14
N GLY A 210 -8.82 -9.36 9.35
CA GLY A 210 -9.10 -8.45 10.46
C GLY A 210 -7.97 -7.45 10.75
N THR A 211 -6.96 -7.35 9.90
CA THR A 211 -5.90 -6.37 10.04
C THR A 211 -5.74 -5.53 8.77
N THR A 212 -5.06 -4.40 8.88
CA THR A 212 -4.73 -3.56 7.71
C THR A 212 -3.86 -4.30 6.67
N PHE A 213 -3.44 -5.52 6.95
CA PHE A 213 -2.84 -6.40 5.95
C PHE A 213 -3.78 -6.67 4.77
N PHE A 214 -5.10 -6.80 5.01
CA PHE A 214 -6.09 -7.08 3.98
C PHE A 214 -6.12 -6.01 2.87
N PRO A 215 -6.41 -4.73 3.13
CA PRO A 215 -6.38 -3.72 2.08
C PRO A 215 -5.02 -3.64 1.38
N PHE A 216 -3.90 -3.80 2.12
CA PHE A 216 -2.57 -3.76 1.49
C PHE A 216 -2.21 -5.00 0.69
N ALA A 217 -2.86 -6.14 0.90
CA ALA A 217 -2.73 -7.31 0.04
C ALA A 217 -3.45 -7.16 -1.32
N THR A 218 -4.31 -6.13 -1.46
CA THR A 218 -5.01 -5.78 -2.71
C THR A 218 -4.37 -4.60 -3.46
N LEU A 219 -3.31 -3.99 -2.91
CA LEU A 219 -2.60 -2.84 -3.45
C LEU A 219 -1.25 -3.24 -4.03
N PHE A 220 -0.84 -2.63 -5.14
CA PHE A 220 0.52 -2.79 -5.68
C PHE A 220 1.54 -1.96 -4.88
N PHE A 221 1.54 -2.18 -3.56
CA PHE A 221 2.48 -1.59 -2.59
C PHE A 221 3.44 -2.65 -2.04
N ASP A 222 4.58 -2.18 -1.53
CA ASP A 222 5.61 -3.05 -0.93
C ASP A 222 5.22 -3.63 0.44
N HIS A 223 4.32 -2.98 1.17
CA HIS A 223 4.11 -3.24 2.60
C HIS A 223 3.65 -4.67 2.92
N ALA A 224 2.59 -5.16 2.25
CA ALA A 224 2.10 -6.53 2.46
C ALA A 224 3.09 -7.57 1.96
N ALA A 225 3.73 -7.33 0.80
CA ALA A 225 4.77 -8.21 0.28
C ALA A 225 5.97 -8.31 1.23
N THR A 226 6.44 -7.18 1.77
CA THR A 226 7.54 -7.15 2.74
C THR A 226 7.21 -7.95 4.00
N GLY A 227 6.01 -7.73 4.58
CA GLY A 227 5.55 -8.50 5.74
C GLY A 227 5.44 -9.99 5.45
N SER A 228 4.95 -10.35 4.27
CA SER A 228 4.83 -11.72 3.80
C SER A 228 6.20 -12.41 3.64
N LEU A 229 7.16 -11.71 3.04
CA LEU A 229 8.51 -12.21 2.83
C LEU A 229 9.28 -12.35 4.16
N LEU A 230 9.15 -11.40 5.08
CA LEU A 230 9.72 -11.49 6.42
C LEU A 230 9.11 -12.64 7.22
N LEU A 231 7.80 -12.87 7.13
CA LEU A 231 7.13 -14.02 7.74
C LEU A 231 7.63 -15.35 7.15
N ALA A 232 7.78 -15.42 5.83
CA ALA A 232 8.35 -16.57 5.15
C ALA A 232 9.80 -16.83 5.59
N ALA A 233 10.62 -15.78 5.67
CA ALA A 233 11.98 -15.88 6.19
C ALA A 233 12.00 -16.39 7.64
N PHE A 234 11.09 -15.91 8.50
CA PHE A 234 10.93 -16.39 9.87
C PHE A 234 10.50 -17.86 9.91
N TYR A 235 9.55 -18.27 9.06
CA TYR A 235 9.13 -19.67 8.95
C TYR A 235 10.31 -20.59 8.58
N PHE A 236 11.07 -20.23 7.55
CA PHE A 236 12.16 -21.07 7.05
C PHE A 236 13.41 -21.05 7.92
N VAL A 237 13.77 -19.93 8.56
CA VAL A 237 14.92 -19.86 9.45
C VAL A 237 14.76 -20.75 10.69
N ARG A 238 13.55 -21.13 11.06
CA ARG A 238 13.24 -22.10 12.14
C ARG A 238 13.51 -23.54 11.72
N ARG A 239 13.72 -23.80 10.43
CA ARG A 239 14.00 -25.16 9.93
C ARG A 239 15.50 -25.47 10.05
N LYS A 240 15.84 -26.78 10.16
CA LYS A 240 17.22 -27.23 10.35
C LYS A 240 17.98 -27.45 9.04
N SER A 241 17.27 -27.61 7.90
CA SER A 241 17.91 -27.91 6.62
C SER A 241 18.61 -26.69 6.00
N ALA A 242 19.74 -26.91 5.35
CA ALA A 242 20.47 -25.86 4.65
C ALA A 242 19.63 -25.19 3.54
N GLY A 243 18.84 -25.97 2.80
CA GLY A 243 17.94 -25.44 1.79
C GLY A 243 16.87 -24.50 2.36
N ALA A 244 16.31 -24.81 3.55
CA ALA A 244 15.37 -23.91 4.20
C ALA A 244 16.06 -22.64 4.71
N LEU A 245 17.29 -22.72 5.18
CA LEU A 245 18.06 -21.55 5.61
C LEU A 245 18.44 -20.64 4.42
N LEU A 246 18.81 -21.23 3.28
CA LEU A 246 19.02 -20.48 2.03
C LEU A 246 17.72 -19.78 1.59
N LEU A 247 16.60 -20.49 1.62
CA LEU A 247 15.30 -19.92 1.26
C LEU A 247 14.87 -18.82 2.26
N ALA A 248 15.18 -18.99 3.55
CA ALA A 248 14.97 -17.93 4.55
C ALA A 248 15.76 -16.67 4.19
N GLY A 249 17.03 -16.83 3.84
CA GLY A 249 17.88 -15.73 3.37
C GLY A 249 17.38 -15.11 2.09
N ALA A 250 16.93 -15.92 1.13
CA ALA A 250 16.37 -15.43 -0.13
C ALA A 250 15.09 -14.59 0.09
N CYS A 251 14.15 -15.08 0.91
CA CYS A 251 12.96 -14.31 1.28
C CYS A 251 13.34 -12.99 1.99
N ALA A 252 14.31 -13.04 2.90
CA ALA A 252 14.78 -11.86 3.63
C ALA A 252 15.47 -10.85 2.70
N GLY A 253 16.35 -11.31 1.81
CA GLY A 253 17.01 -10.46 0.81
C GLY A 253 16.02 -9.82 -0.15
N LEU A 254 15.02 -10.57 -0.62
CA LEU A 254 13.94 -10.04 -1.45
C LEU A 254 13.09 -9.01 -0.68
N ALA A 255 12.80 -9.24 0.61
CA ALA A 255 12.13 -8.25 1.46
C ALA A 255 12.94 -6.94 1.54
N ALA A 256 14.26 -7.01 1.70
CA ALA A 256 15.13 -5.83 1.80
C ALA A 256 15.16 -5.00 0.51
N ILE A 257 15.16 -5.63 -0.67
CA ILE A 257 15.09 -4.89 -1.94
C ILE A 257 13.66 -4.43 -2.30
N THR A 258 12.64 -5.01 -1.64
CA THR A 258 11.24 -4.59 -1.77
C THR A 258 10.97 -3.36 -0.90
N ASN A 259 11.55 -3.31 0.30
CA ASN A 259 11.49 -2.19 1.23
C ASN A 259 12.82 -2.07 1.97
N TYR A 260 13.56 -0.98 1.76
CA TYR A 260 14.89 -0.81 2.35
C TYR A 260 14.89 -0.87 3.89
N LEU A 261 13.79 -0.47 4.54
CA LEU A 261 13.66 -0.57 5.99
C LEU A 261 13.69 -2.02 6.48
N ALA A 262 13.32 -2.99 5.64
CA ALA A 262 13.38 -4.40 5.99
C ALA A 262 14.81 -4.92 6.23
N ALA A 263 15.86 -4.18 5.85
CA ALA A 263 17.25 -4.55 6.13
C ALA A 263 17.50 -4.77 7.64
N VAL A 264 16.84 -3.99 8.51
CA VAL A 264 16.97 -4.15 9.97
C VAL A 264 16.28 -5.44 10.47
N PRO A 265 15.02 -5.75 10.14
CA PRO A 265 14.42 -7.06 10.38
C PRO A 265 15.23 -8.24 9.81
N VAL A 266 15.85 -8.09 8.64
CA VAL A 266 16.75 -9.11 8.07
C VAL A 266 17.94 -9.38 8.99
N ALA A 267 18.53 -8.34 9.60
CA ALA A 267 19.58 -8.49 10.60
C ALA A 267 19.07 -9.16 11.90
N PHE A 268 17.84 -8.85 12.34
CA PHE A 268 17.23 -9.56 13.48
C PHE A 268 17.03 -11.05 13.20
N LEU A 269 16.63 -11.42 11.98
CA LEU A 269 16.52 -12.82 11.57
C LEU A 269 17.91 -13.51 11.46
N ALA A 270 18.96 -12.80 11.06
CA ALA A 270 20.33 -13.30 11.10
C ALA A 270 20.77 -13.56 12.55
N ALA A 271 20.49 -12.62 13.46
CA ALA A 271 20.76 -12.80 14.89
C ALA A 271 19.94 -13.98 15.48
N TYR A 272 18.68 -14.15 15.04
CA TYR A 272 17.89 -15.33 15.42
C TYR A 272 18.52 -16.63 14.88
N ALA A 273 19.01 -16.65 13.64
CA ALA A 273 19.72 -17.81 13.09
C ALA A 273 20.97 -18.16 13.92
N LEU A 274 21.66 -17.13 14.43
CA LEU A 274 22.89 -17.27 15.23
C LEU A 274 22.61 -17.75 16.67
N LEU A 275 21.57 -17.21 17.30
CA LEU A 275 21.39 -17.30 18.76
C LEU A 275 20.21 -18.21 19.19
N ALA A 276 19.29 -18.52 18.28
CA ALA A 276 18.11 -19.29 18.66
C ALA A 276 18.44 -20.75 18.94
N ARG A 277 17.99 -21.21 20.10
CA ARG A 277 18.12 -22.61 20.54
C ARG A 277 16.88 -23.37 20.08
N LEU A 278 16.98 -24.09 18.98
CA LEU A 278 15.82 -24.83 18.43
C LEU A 278 15.63 -26.23 19.06
N ASP A 279 16.58 -26.69 19.85
CA ASP A 279 16.60 -28.03 20.45
C ASP A 279 16.77 -28.06 21.99
N GLY A 280 16.66 -26.90 22.63
CA GLY A 280 16.75 -26.79 24.09
C GLY A 280 18.15 -26.98 24.69
N THR A 281 19.18 -27.28 23.86
CA THR A 281 20.55 -27.44 24.33
C THR A 281 21.23 -26.08 24.53
N ALA A 282 22.17 -26.01 25.49
CA ALA A 282 23.00 -24.83 25.68
C ALA A 282 23.99 -24.74 24.50
N SER A 283 23.60 -24.04 23.45
CA SER A 283 24.35 -23.97 22.21
C SER A 283 25.34 -22.81 22.22
N LYS A 284 26.55 -23.05 21.70
CA LYS A 284 27.41 -22.02 21.15
C LYS A 284 26.72 -21.37 19.96
N ALA A 285 27.05 -20.11 19.67
CA ALA A 285 26.53 -19.39 18.50
C ALA A 285 26.67 -20.24 17.22
N ASP A 286 25.57 -20.39 16.46
CA ASP A 286 25.58 -21.23 15.27
C ASP A 286 25.96 -20.41 14.02
N PHE A 287 27.25 -20.16 13.87
CA PHE A 287 27.78 -19.39 12.72
C PHE A 287 27.49 -20.06 11.37
N ARG A 288 27.38 -21.39 11.33
CA ARG A 288 27.09 -22.11 10.09
C ARG A 288 25.66 -21.79 9.60
N ARG A 289 24.69 -21.78 10.50
CA ARG A 289 23.29 -21.43 10.14
C ARG A 289 23.21 -20.00 9.64
N THR A 290 23.87 -19.08 10.34
CA THR A 290 23.91 -17.67 9.93
C THR A 290 24.60 -17.49 8.58
N ALA A 291 25.72 -18.18 8.33
CA ALA A 291 26.42 -18.11 7.05
C ALA A 291 25.55 -18.61 5.89
N ILE A 292 24.82 -19.73 6.07
CA ILE A 292 23.89 -20.24 5.05
C ILE A 292 22.74 -19.26 4.82
N TYR A 293 22.17 -18.67 5.88
CA TYR A 293 21.15 -17.64 5.76
C TYR A 293 21.66 -16.42 4.98
N LEU A 294 22.84 -15.91 5.33
CA LEU A 294 23.46 -14.76 4.64
C LEU A 294 23.82 -15.08 3.18
N ALA A 295 24.20 -16.33 2.89
CA ALA A 295 24.40 -16.78 1.51
C ALA A 295 23.11 -16.70 0.68
N GLY A 296 21.94 -16.90 1.32
CA GLY A 296 20.64 -16.68 0.67
C GLY A 296 20.31 -15.19 0.48
N VAL A 297 20.75 -14.30 1.36
CA VAL A 297 20.57 -12.83 1.24
C VAL A 297 21.44 -12.25 0.13
N LEU A 298 22.67 -12.77 -0.01
CA LEU A 298 23.73 -12.21 -0.85
C LEU A 298 23.32 -11.94 -2.32
N PRO A 299 22.61 -12.83 -3.04
CA PRO A 299 22.19 -12.56 -4.42
C PRO A 299 21.36 -11.28 -4.55
N PHE A 300 20.50 -11.00 -3.59
CA PHE A 300 19.64 -9.80 -3.60
C PHE A 300 20.42 -8.54 -3.24
N LEU A 301 21.43 -8.65 -2.37
CA LEU A 301 22.35 -7.54 -2.10
C LEU A 301 23.18 -7.21 -3.35
N ILE A 302 23.67 -8.23 -4.06
CA ILE A 302 24.38 -8.03 -5.34
C ILE A 302 23.44 -7.40 -6.36
N LEU A 303 22.21 -7.91 -6.48
CA LEU A 303 21.21 -7.39 -7.41
C LEU A 303 20.92 -5.90 -7.17
N ILE A 304 20.69 -5.48 -5.92
CA ILE A 304 20.40 -4.08 -5.63
C ILE A 304 21.62 -3.17 -5.85
N CYS A 305 22.82 -3.62 -5.50
CA CYS A 305 24.05 -2.88 -5.77
C CYS A 305 24.29 -2.71 -7.27
N TRP A 306 24.03 -3.75 -8.06
CA TRP A 306 24.13 -3.70 -9.52
C TRP A 306 23.06 -2.76 -10.09
N TYR A 307 21.78 -2.91 -9.69
CA TYR A 307 20.69 -2.03 -10.11
C TYR A 307 21.00 -0.55 -9.82
N ASN A 308 21.47 -0.26 -8.62
CA ASN A 308 21.83 1.10 -8.23
C ASN A 308 23.02 1.63 -9.03
N ALA A 309 24.05 0.81 -9.26
CA ALA A 309 25.22 1.23 -10.06
C ALA A 309 24.82 1.58 -11.50
N VAL A 310 23.97 0.77 -12.12
CA VAL A 310 23.51 0.97 -13.50
C VAL A 310 22.62 2.21 -13.63
N ASN A 311 21.66 2.40 -12.71
CA ASN A 311 20.65 3.46 -12.84
C ASN A 311 21.07 4.76 -12.14
N PHE A 312 21.81 4.69 -11.04
CA PHE A 312 22.13 5.84 -10.18
C PHE A 312 23.63 6.14 -10.11
N GLY A 313 24.48 5.40 -10.84
CA GLY A 313 25.92 5.65 -10.97
C GLY A 313 26.76 5.20 -9.77
N SER A 314 26.17 4.59 -8.73
CA SER A 314 26.90 4.03 -7.58
C SER A 314 26.12 2.89 -6.93
N PRO A 315 26.76 1.80 -6.48
CA PRO A 315 26.12 0.68 -5.80
C PRO A 315 25.34 1.08 -4.52
N THR A 316 25.75 2.17 -3.88
CA THR A 316 25.21 2.64 -2.60
C THR A 316 24.23 3.80 -2.74
N ARG A 317 24.06 4.36 -3.93
CA ARG A 317 23.14 5.44 -4.18
C ARG A 317 21.73 4.87 -4.35
N LEU A 318 20.78 5.39 -3.60
CA LEU A 318 19.41 4.88 -3.59
C LEU A 318 18.49 5.70 -4.51
N ALA A 319 17.40 5.10 -4.96
CA ALA A 319 16.35 5.79 -5.71
C ALA A 319 15.81 7.04 -4.97
N ASN A 320 15.74 6.96 -3.63
CA ASN A 320 15.30 8.07 -2.77
C ASN A 320 16.20 9.32 -2.85
N ASP A 321 17.45 9.19 -3.27
CA ASP A 321 18.36 10.35 -3.43
C ASP A 321 17.88 11.28 -4.55
N PHE A 322 17.09 10.77 -5.48
CA PHE A 322 16.55 11.46 -6.64
C PHE A 322 15.05 11.81 -6.52
N GLN A 323 14.46 11.57 -5.34
CA GLN A 323 13.07 11.93 -5.10
C GLN A 323 12.84 13.44 -5.23
N SER A 324 11.58 13.82 -5.50
CA SER A 324 11.21 15.22 -5.62
C SER A 324 11.48 15.99 -4.32
N PRO A 325 11.77 17.30 -4.40
CA PRO A 325 11.99 18.14 -3.21
C PRO A 325 10.84 18.12 -2.21
N LEU A 326 9.61 17.82 -2.63
CA LEU A 326 8.43 17.65 -1.79
C LEU A 326 8.66 16.67 -0.62
N PHE A 327 9.44 15.62 -0.85
CA PHE A 327 9.69 14.56 0.14
C PHE A 327 10.99 14.76 0.92
N LYS A 328 11.75 15.86 0.66
CA LYS A 328 13.02 16.14 1.33
C LYS A 328 12.82 17.18 2.42
N ASP A 329 13.10 16.79 3.65
CA ASP A 329 13.15 17.72 4.79
C ASP A 329 14.61 17.93 5.18
N THR A 330 15.14 19.13 4.94
CA THR A 330 16.53 19.48 5.24
C THR A 330 16.84 19.51 6.73
N GLY A 331 15.82 19.61 7.59
CA GLY A 331 15.95 19.56 9.04
C GLY A 331 15.91 18.15 9.64
N ALA A 332 15.60 17.14 8.84
CA ALA A 332 15.46 15.76 9.30
C ALA A 332 16.71 14.93 9.02
N PHE A 333 17.03 13.96 9.90
CA PHE A 333 18.10 13.00 9.66
C PHE A 333 17.77 12.14 8.42
N LEU A 334 18.71 12.02 7.50
CA LEU A 334 18.50 11.41 6.17
C LEU A 334 17.33 12.02 5.38
N GLY A 335 16.96 13.27 5.67
CA GLY A 335 15.86 13.96 4.98
C GLY A 335 14.45 13.49 5.36
N MET A 336 14.29 12.57 6.31
CA MET A 336 13.00 11.97 6.63
C MET A 336 12.77 11.60 8.10
N PHE A 337 13.83 11.42 8.89
CA PHE A 337 13.68 10.97 10.28
C PHE A 337 13.81 12.14 11.27
N VAL A 338 12.85 12.19 12.19
CA VAL A 338 12.77 13.14 13.28
C VAL A 338 12.77 12.40 14.63
N LEU A 339 12.83 13.10 15.73
CA LEU A 339 12.71 12.46 17.04
C LEU A 339 11.36 11.74 17.19
N PRO A 340 11.33 10.56 17.86
CA PRO A 340 10.10 9.82 18.11
C PRO A 340 9.02 10.72 18.76
N SER A 341 7.82 10.72 18.18
CA SER A 341 6.71 11.55 18.63
C SER A 341 5.67 10.73 19.37
N SER A 342 5.40 11.09 20.65
CA SER A 342 4.31 10.48 21.43
C SER A 342 2.93 10.81 20.85
N TYR A 343 2.79 11.97 20.23
CA TYR A 343 1.57 12.34 19.49
C TYR A 343 1.33 11.38 18.33
N VAL A 344 2.33 11.16 17.49
CA VAL A 344 2.23 10.20 16.37
C VAL A 344 1.99 8.78 16.90
N ALA A 345 2.62 8.40 18.03
CA ALA A 345 2.37 7.09 18.64
C ALA A 345 0.89 6.92 19.02
N GLY A 346 0.27 7.92 19.65
CA GLY A 346 -1.17 7.92 19.92
C GLY A 346 -2.02 7.84 18.65
N LEU A 347 -1.65 8.64 17.63
CA LEU A 347 -2.36 8.70 16.37
C LEU A 347 -2.40 7.35 15.64
N ILE A 348 -1.26 6.67 15.52
CA ILE A 348 -1.17 5.39 14.80
C ILE A 348 -1.61 4.17 15.62
N THR A 349 -1.85 4.34 16.93
CA THR A 349 -2.32 3.22 17.79
C THR A 349 -3.81 3.30 18.07
N VAL A 350 -4.34 4.43 18.54
CA VAL A 350 -5.71 4.52 19.07
C VAL A 350 -6.63 5.51 18.37
N SER A 351 -6.12 6.39 17.51
CA SER A 351 -6.96 7.34 16.77
C SER A 351 -8.03 6.64 15.93
N PRO A 352 -9.27 7.16 15.91
CA PRO A 352 -10.32 6.62 15.04
C PRO A 352 -9.99 6.71 13.54
N TYR A 353 -9.11 7.62 13.16
CA TYR A 353 -8.71 7.78 11.75
C TYR A 353 -7.61 6.79 11.32
N ARG A 354 -6.51 6.70 12.12
CA ARG A 354 -5.34 5.90 11.71
C ARG A 354 -4.93 4.83 12.72
N GLY A 355 -5.57 4.79 13.88
CA GLY A 355 -5.14 3.90 14.96
C GLY A 355 -5.32 2.43 14.62
N ILE A 356 -4.23 1.66 14.69
CA ILE A 356 -4.22 0.24 14.36
C ILE A 356 -5.15 -0.57 15.26
N PHE A 357 -5.29 -0.18 16.54
CA PHE A 357 -6.18 -0.85 17.50
C PHE A 357 -7.64 -0.42 17.34
N PHE A 358 -7.91 0.76 16.78
CA PHE A 358 -9.26 1.16 16.41
C PHE A 358 -9.72 0.45 15.14
N LEU A 359 -8.89 0.44 14.10
CA LEU A 359 -9.21 -0.18 12.82
C LEU A 359 -9.20 -1.71 12.88
N SER A 360 -8.36 -2.28 13.76
CA SER A 360 -8.17 -3.72 13.96
C SER A 360 -8.17 -4.07 15.46
N PRO A 361 -9.33 -3.99 16.16
CA PRO A 361 -9.41 -4.21 17.60
C PRO A 361 -8.87 -5.57 18.06
N VAL A 362 -8.88 -6.59 17.22
CA VAL A 362 -8.30 -7.90 17.53
C VAL A 362 -6.79 -7.83 17.85
N LEU A 363 -6.08 -6.83 17.36
CA LEU A 363 -4.65 -6.65 17.62
C LEU A 363 -4.35 -6.23 19.08
N ILE A 364 -5.33 -5.71 19.82
CA ILE A 364 -5.22 -5.52 21.28
C ILE A 364 -4.93 -6.87 21.95
N MET A 365 -5.64 -7.91 21.52
CA MET A 365 -5.41 -9.27 22.01
C MET A 365 -4.08 -9.86 21.50
N GLY A 366 -3.63 -9.43 20.32
CA GLY A 366 -2.29 -9.76 19.81
C GLY A 366 -1.18 -9.19 20.68
N ALA A 367 -1.27 -7.91 21.02
CA ALA A 367 -0.32 -7.23 21.90
C ALA A 367 -0.30 -7.83 23.31
N TRP A 368 -1.48 -8.08 23.88
CA TRP A 368 -1.60 -8.78 25.18
C TRP A 368 -0.95 -10.18 25.12
N SER A 369 -1.22 -10.95 24.07
CA SER A 369 -0.65 -12.29 23.90
C SER A 369 0.86 -12.26 23.68
N LEU A 370 1.38 -11.23 23.05
CA LEU A 370 2.83 -11.03 22.88
C LEU A 370 3.51 -10.81 24.24
N VAL A 371 2.91 -10.00 25.11
CA VAL A 371 3.39 -9.85 26.50
C VAL A 371 3.37 -11.17 27.25
N ALA A 372 2.30 -11.96 27.11
CA ALA A 372 2.22 -13.29 27.72
C ALA A 372 3.32 -14.25 27.18
N TRP A 373 3.65 -14.16 25.89
CA TRP A 373 4.75 -14.94 25.31
C TRP A 373 6.12 -14.55 25.85
N LEU A 374 6.34 -13.26 26.11
CA LEU A 374 7.60 -12.79 26.72
C LEU A 374 7.82 -13.38 28.11
N ALA A 375 6.75 -13.64 28.85
CA ALA A 375 6.80 -14.27 30.17
C ALA A 375 6.96 -15.80 30.10
N ASP A 376 6.64 -16.44 28.98
CA ASP A 376 6.79 -17.88 28.76
C ASP A 376 8.22 -18.20 28.27
N LYS A 377 9.03 -18.82 29.12
CA LYS A 377 10.42 -19.17 28.81
C LYS A 377 10.56 -20.00 27.53
N SER A 378 9.57 -20.83 27.19
CA SER A 378 9.58 -21.68 25.99
C SER A 378 9.39 -20.90 24.70
N ARG A 379 8.83 -19.70 24.75
CA ARG A 379 8.45 -18.83 23.62
C ARG A 379 9.15 -17.47 23.62
N ALA A 380 9.89 -17.18 24.69
CA ALA A 380 10.48 -15.84 24.91
C ALA A 380 11.42 -15.41 23.79
N THR A 381 12.10 -16.34 23.14
CA THR A 381 13.02 -16.00 22.01
C THR A 381 12.22 -15.52 20.79
N GLU A 382 11.19 -16.24 20.41
CA GLU A 382 10.28 -15.86 19.31
C GLU A 382 9.49 -14.61 19.65
N ALA A 383 9.07 -14.47 20.90
CA ALA A 383 8.37 -13.28 21.38
C ALA A 383 9.26 -12.03 21.27
N ARG A 384 10.55 -12.13 21.65
CA ARG A 384 11.51 -11.02 21.51
C ARG A 384 11.73 -10.65 20.04
N LEU A 385 11.83 -11.66 19.16
CA LEU A 385 11.94 -11.41 17.73
C LEU A 385 10.70 -10.72 17.16
N CYS A 386 9.49 -11.21 17.51
CA CYS A 386 8.23 -10.58 17.10
C CYS A 386 8.15 -9.12 17.59
N LEU A 387 8.49 -8.90 18.86
CA LEU A 387 8.55 -7.55 19.43
C LEU A 387 9.58 -6.66 18.74
N ALA A 388 10.77 -7.21 18.45
CA ALA A 388 11.83 -6.44 17.79
C ALA A 388 11.41 -6.02 16.37
N ILE A 389 10.83 -6.93 15.58
CA ILE A 389 10.40 -6.62 14.20
C ILE A 389 9.23 -5.63 14.20
N PHE A 390 8.17 -5.90 14.97
CA PHE A 390 7.03 -4.97 15.05
C PHE A 390 7.44 -3.62 15.65
N GLY A 391 8.21 -3.65 16.76
CA GLY A 391 8.72 -2.47 17.44
C GLY A 391 9.62 -1.61 16.55
N PHE A 392 10.42 -2.20 15.69
CA PHE A 392 11.23 -1.47 14.71
C PHE A 392 10.34 -0.67 13.75
N PHE A 393 9.35 -1.30 13.11
CA PHE A 393 8.43 -0.58 12.21
C PHE A 393 7.61 0.47 12.96
N PHE A 394 7.25 0.20 14.20
CA PHE A 394 6.58 1.18 15.05
C PHE A 394 7.48 2.40 15.34
N LEU A 395 8.74 2.17 15.75
CA LEU A 395 9.71 3.24 16.01
C LEU A 395 9.98 4.05 14.74
N VAL A 396 10.13 3.39 13.60
CA VAL A 396 10.30 4.08 12.32
C VAL A 396 9.09 4.99 12.04
N ASN A 397 7.86 4.48 12.19
CA ASN A 397 6.66 5.27 11.86
C ASN A 397 6.51 6.50 12.78
N ILE A 398 6.78 6.38 14.09
CA ILE A 398 6.69 7.52 15.01
C ILE A 398 7.85 8.51 14.89
N SER A 399 8.91 8.14 14.20
CA SER A 399 10.08 8.96 13.90
C SER A 399 10.11 9.49 12.46
N PHE A 400 9.08 9.22 11.66
CA PHE A 400 9.04 9.62 10.27
C PHE A 400 8.25 10.91 10.08
N ASN A 401 8.83 11.91 9.37
CA ASN A 401 8.16 13.18 9.11
C ASN A 401 6.88 13.01 8.26
N GLY A 402 6.86 12.00 7.37
CA GLY A 402 5.70 11.57 6.60
C GLY A 402 4.90 10.45 7.27
N TYR A 403 4.75 10.46 8.61
CA TYR A 403 4.12 9.40 9.42
C TYR A 403 2.74 8.95 8.93
N HIS A 404 1.99 9.87 8.33
CA HIS A 404 0.66 9.60 7.79
C HIS A 404 0.69 8.66 6.57
N GLY A 405 1.83 8.58 5.89
CA GLY A 405 2.00 7.70 4.73
C GLY A 405 1.18 8.09 3.50
N GLY A 406 0.67 9.32 3.40
CA GLY A 406 -0.21 9.73 2.32
C GLY A 406 -1.58 9.04 2.39
N PHE A 407 -2.22 8.87 1.23
CA PHE A 407 -3.48 8.15 1.08
C PHE A 407 -3.31 6.68 1.43
N SER A 408 -3.88 6.24 2.54
CA SER A 408 -3.80 4.85 2.99
C SER A 408 -4.77 4.51 4.10
N ALA A 409 -5.28 3.28 4.10
CA ALA A 409 -6.09 2.73 5.19
C ALA A 409 -5.22 2.47 6.43
N GLY A 410 -5.17 3.42 7.34
CA GLY A 410 -4.41 3.30 8.58
C GLY A 410 -2.90 3.50 8.43
N PRO A 411 -2.10 3.04 9.42
CA PRO A 411 -0.66 3.28 9.48
C PRO A 411 0.10 2.28 8.61
N ARG A 412 0.24 2.59 7.32
CA ARG A 412 0.82 1.66 6.33
C ARG A 412 2.22 1.16 6.66
N TYR A 413 3.03 1.99 7.33
CA TYR A 413 4.40 1.59 7.69
C TYR A 413 4.47 0.53 8.78
N LEU A 414 3.35 0.24 9.48
CA LEU A 414 3.25 -0.88 10.42
C LEU A 414 2.91 -2.22 9.76
N VAL A 415 2.39 -2.20 8.52
CA VAL A 415 1.89 -3.40 7.83
C VAL A 415 2.94 -4.52 7.74
N PRO A 416 4.24 -4.24 7.44
CA PRO A 416 5.26 -5.30 7.42
C PRO A 416 5.47 -5.99 8.78
N GLY A 417 5.18 -5.30 9.89
CA GLY A 417 5.27 -5.84 11.25
C GLY A 417 4.05 -6.62 11.71
N LEU A 418 2.90 -6.48 11.03
CA LEU A 418 1.62 -7.08 11.48
C LEU A 418 1.63 -8.59 11.65
N PRO A 419 2.26 -9.39 10.78
CA PRO A 419 2.33 -10.83 11.00
C PRO A 419 2.92 -11.18 12.37
N PHE A 420 3.89 -10.41 12.85
CA PHE A 420 4.60 -10.64 14.11
C PHE A 420 3.79 -10.20 15.34
N LEU A 421 2.96 -9.15 15.21
CA LEU A 421 2.01 -8.76 16.26
C LEU A 421 0.80 -9.69 16.32
N ALA A 422 0.37 -10.23 15.18
CA ALA A 422 -0.81 -11.08 15.08
C ALA A 422 -0.53 -12.56 15.43
N LEU A 423 0.70 -13.06 15.23
CA LEU A 423 1.04 -14.48 15.46
C LEU A 423 0.71 -14.95 16.91
N PRO A 424 0.95 -14.15 17.98
CA PRO A 424 0.56 -14.49 19.33
C PRO A 424 -0.95 -14.63 19.57
N LEU A 425 -1.82 -14.19 18.66
CA LEU A 425 -3.30 -14.36 18.78
C LEU A 425 -3.73 -15.80 19.04
N VAL A 426 -2.89 -16.78 18.70
CA VAL A 426 -3.15 -18.20 19.02
C VAL A 426 -3.42 -18.42 20.51
N VAL A 427 -2.76 -17.67 21.40
CA VAL A 427 -2.98 -17.72 22.85
C VAL A 427 -4.33 -17.11 23.22
N ALA A 428 -4.64 -15.94 22.64
CA ALA A 428 -5.90 -15.27 22.90
C ALA A 428 -7.10 -16.12 22.46
N PHE A 429 -7.04 -16.73 21.27
CA PHE A 429 -8.09 -17.64 20.79
C PHE A 429 -8.19 -18.95 21.60
N ALA A 430 -7.09 -19.42 22.19
CA ALA A 430 -7.13 -20.57 23.08
C ALA A 430 -7.77 -20.23 24.44
N ARG A 431 -7.47 -19.04 25.00
CA ARG A 431 -7.87 -18.66 26.36
C ARG A 431 -9.15 -17.81 26.42
N TRP A 432 -9.32 -16.86 25.48
CA TRP A 432 -10.36 -15.85 25.46
C TRP A 432 -11.14 -15.88 24.14
N ARG A 433 -11.49 -17.09 23.67
CA ARG A 433 -12.02 -17.31 22.32
C ARG A 433 -13.21 -16.44 21.94
N TRP A 434 -14.13 -16.16 22.88
CA TRP A 434 -15.33 -15.37 22.59
C TRP A 434 -15.02 -13.88 22.46
N LEU A 435 -14.25 -13.35 23.40
CA LEU A 435 -13.81 -11.94 23.33
C LEU A 435 -12.94 -11.70 22.09
N THR A 436 -11.93 -12.55 21.89
CA THR A 436 -11.06 -12.44 20.71
C THR A 436 -11.84 -12.61 19.41
N GLY A 437 -12.83 -13.51 19.38
CA GLY A 437 -13.72 -13.70 18.26
C GLY A 437 -14.61 -12.49 17.96
N ALA A 438 -15.18 -11.87 18.99
CA ALA A 438 -15.97 -10.63 18.83
C ALA A 438 -15.12 -9.48 18.28
N LEU A 439 -13.92 -9.26 18.85
CA LEU A 439 -12.98 -8.24 18.36
C LEU A 439 -12.51 -8.55 16.93
N ALA A 440 -12.31 -9.83 16.60
CA ALA A 440 -11.96 -10.23 15.24
C ALA A 440 -13.08 -9.94 14.23
N LEU A 441 -14.34 -10.18 14.60
CA LEU A 441 -15.50 -9.87 13.74
C LEU A 441 -15.60 -8.36 13.46
N VAL A 442 -15.44 -7.52 14.49
CA VAL A 442 -15.40 -6.06 14.31
C VAL A 442 -14.23 -5.66 13.41
N SER A 443 -13.05 -6.24 13.65
CA SER A 443 -11.87 -5.98 12.82
C SER A 443 -12.09 -6.36 11.36
N VAL A 444 -12.66 -7.54 11.10
CA VAL A 444 -12.97 -8.01 9.73
C VAL A 444 -13.99 -7.09 9.07
N ALA A 445 -15.02 -6.67 9.79
CA ALA A 445 -16.02 -5.73 9.26
C ALA A 445 -15.38 -4.39 8.87
N ASN A 446 -14.53 -3.81 9.74
CA ASN A 446 -13.81 -2.58 9.46
C ASN A 446 -12.90 -2.72 8.22
N GLN A 447 -12.09 -3.78 8.17
CA GLN A 447 -11.14 -3.97 7.08
C GLN A 447 -11.81 -4.31 5.75
N LEU A 448 -12.90 -5.10 5.78
CA LEU A 448 -13.70 -5.38 4.59
C LEU A 448 -14.33 -4.08 4.05
N LEU A 449 -14.89 -3.27 4.94
CA LEU A 449 -15.50 -2.00 4.58
C LEU A 449 -14.48 -1.06 3.94
N LEU A 450 -13.30 -0.89 4.56
CA LEU A 450 -12.21 -0.08 4.02
C LEU A 450 -11.72 -0.60 2.66
N THR A 451 -11.59 -1.92 2.51
CA THR A 451 -11.15 -2.53 1.25
C THR A 451 -12.20 -2.39 0.14
N ALA A 452 -13.48 -2.51 0.48
CA ALA A 452 -14.59 -2.45 -0.47
C ALA A 452 -14.94 -1.03 -0.91
N THR A 453 -14.59 -0.02 -0.12
CA THR A 453 -14.86 1.39 -0.44
C THR A 453 -13.64 2.07 -1.02
N ASP A 454 -12.56 2.16 -0.25
CA ASP A 454 -11.32 2.77 -0.67
C ASP A 454 -10.17 2.37 0.26
N ALA A 455 -9.28 1.49 -0.22
CA ALA A 455 -8.11 1.06 0.55
C ALA A 455 -7.03 2.16 0.66
N GLN A 456 -7.11 3.19 -0.15
CA GLN A 456 -6.17 4.32 -0.13
C GLN A 456 -6.72 5.56 0.57
N ASN A 457 -7.80 5.50 1.24
CA ASN A 457 -8.54 6.55 1.95
C ASN A 457 -7.93 7.97 1.92
N PRO A 458 -8.71 9.04 1.87
CA PRO A 458 -8.20 10.39 1.80
C PRO A 458 -7.34 10.71 3.02
N LEU A 459 -6.43 11.68 2.85
CA LEU A 459 -5.72 12.26 3.98
C LEU A 459 -6.71 12.90 4.95
N ALA A 460 -6.42 12.83 6.25
CA ALA A 460 -7.22 13.50 7.26
C ALA A 460 -7.28 14.99 6.95
N VAL A 461 -8.48 15.54 6.99
CA VAL A 461 -8.69 16.96 6.85
C VAL A 461 -7.98 17.69 7.99
N GLY A 462 -7.17 18.68 7.65
CA GLY A 462 -6.37 19.43 8.63
C GLY A 462 -5.03 18.79 9.01
N GLY A 463 -4.77 17.52 8.65
CA GLY A 463 -3.53 16.82 8.98
C GLY A 463 -2.28 17.32 8.26
N HIS A 464 -2.42 18.17 7.25
CA HIS A 464 -1.30 18.80 6.54
C HIS A 464 -0.81 20.11 7.18
N ALA A 465 -1.66 20.80 7.90
CA ALA A 465 -1.18 21.93 8.66
C ALA A 465 -0.32 21.37 9.80
N ARG A 466 1.00 21.50 9.68
CA ARG A 466 2.00 21.13 10.72
C ARG A 466 1.65 21.61 12.13
N ASN A 467 0.61 22.40 12.30
CA ASN A 467 0.22 23.08 13.52
C ASN A 467 -1.15 22.67 14.09
N ASP A 468 -2.05 22.01 13.34
CA ASP A 468 -3.36 21.62 13.89
C ASP A 468 -3.44 20.12 14.19
N ARG A 469 -2.80 19.76 15.30
CA ARG A 469 -2.67 18.37 15.80
C ARG A 469 -3.96 17.79 16.37
N ARG A 470 -5.04 18.56 16.49
CA ARG A 470 -6.27 18.13 17.18
C ARG A 470 -7.24 17.43 16.24
N GLN A 471 -7.24 17.74 14.95
CA GLN A 471 -8.21 17.24 13.99
C GLN A 471 -8.00 15.77 13.62
N ASP A 472 -6.74 15.29 13.59
CA ASP A 472 -6.43 13.89 13.27
C ASP A 472 -7.00 12.87 14.27
N PHE A 473 -7.27 13.27 15.51
CA PHE A 473 -7.88 12.40 16.51
C PHE A 473 -9.41 12.38 16.47
N SER A 474 -10.05 13.36 15.88
CA SER A 474 -11.51 13.48 15.84
C SER A 474 -12.16 12.74 14.67
N ASN A 475 -11.43 12.55 13.58
CA ASN A 475 -11.97 11.93 12.39
C ASN A 475 -12.11 10.41 12.56
N ASN A 476 -13.32 9.89 12.34
CA ASN A 476 -13.59 8.46 12.37
C ASN A 476 -13.64 7.90 10.96
N LEU A 477 -12.53 7.31 10.50
CA LEU A 477 -12.39 6.78 9.15
C LEU A 477 -13.50 5.76 8.80
N VAL A 478 -13.88 4.90 9.73
CA VAL A 478 -14.91 3.87 9.48
C VAL A 478 -16.30 4.50 9.50
N GLY A 479 -16.62 5.31 10.53
CA GLY A 479 -17.96 5.85 10.74
C GLY A 479 -18.29 7.05 9.87
N GLU A 480 -17.32 7.92 9.57
CA GLU A 480 -17.53 9.19 8.87
C GLU A 480 -17.15 9.13 7.39
N TYR A 481 -16.36 8.14 6.97
CA TYR A 481 -15.95 7.97 5.58
C TYR A 481 -16.40 6.64 4.99
N ALA A 482 -15.86 5.51 5.44
CA ALA A 482 -16.07 4.22 4.77
C ALA A 482 -17.53 3.73 4.87
N TRP A 483 -18.17 3.84 6.05
CA TRP A 483 -19.56 3.44 6.20
C TRP A 483 -20.55 4.31 5.41
N PRO A 484 -20.51 5.65 5.46
CA PRO A 484 -21.38 6.48 4.63
C PRO A 484 -21.16 6.25 3.14
N LEU A 485 -19.89 6.08 2.71
CA LEU A 485 -19.57 5.79 1.33
C LEU A 485 -20.18 4.46 0.89
N PHE A 486 -20.07 3.42 1.71
CA PHE A 486 -20.68 2.12 1.44
C PHE A 486 -22.20 2.14 1.49
N ALA A 487 -22.77 2.80 2.52
CA ALA A 487 -24.21 2.77 2.78
C ALA A 487 -25.01 3.70 1.85
N TYR A 488 -24.45 4.85 1.50
CA TYR A 488 -25.16 5.92 0.81
C TYR A 488 -24.49 6.36 -0.49
N GLY A 489 -23.31 5.83 -0.81
CA GLY A 489 -22.50 6.23 -1.96
C GLY A 489 -21.77 7.56 -1.78
N ARG A 490 -21.83 8.19 -0.61
CA ARG A 490 -21.23 9.50 -0.31
C ARG A 490 -20.79 9.61 1.13
N ALA A 491 -19.61 10.18 1.36
CA ALA A 491 -19.01 10.39 2.69
C ALA A 491 -19.20 11.85 3.14
N TRP A 492 -20.43 12.30 3.29
CA TRP A 492 -20.79 13.67 3.61
C TRP A 492 -20.02 14.32 4.78
N PRO A 493 -19.86 13.67 5.95
CA PRO A 493 -19.18 14.32 7.06
C PRO A 493 -17.74 14.69 6.75
N MET A 494 -17.02 13.81 6.02
CA MET A 494 -15.65 14.07 5.60
C MET A 494 -15.58 15.12 4.49
N LEU A 495 -16.52 15.10 3.55
CA LEU A 495 -16.61 16.09 2.48
C LEU A 495 -16.90 17.49 3.02
N ASP A 496 -17.82 17.62 3.99
CA ASP A 496 -18.12 18.89 4.64
C ASP A 496 -16.92 19.47 5.39
N GLN A 497 -16.12 18.62 6.05
CA GLN A 497 -14.86 19.04 6.69
C GLN A 497 -13.84 19.51 5.66
N LEU A 498 -13.64 18.77 4.56
CA LEU A 498 -12.72 19.14 3.47
C LEU A 498 -13.13 20.50 2.87
N LEU A 499 -14.42 20.67 2.64
CA LEU A 499 -14.98 21.93 2.15
C LEU A 499 -14.71 23.08 3.13
N GLY A 500 -14.93 22.87 4.44
CA GLY A 500 -14.66 23.85 5.49
C GLY A 500 -13.20 24.32 5.47
N VAL A 501 -12.25 23.40 5.50
CA VAL A 501 -10.80 23.73 5.48
C VAL A 501 -10.41 24.45 4.19
N HIS A 502 -10.98 24.07 3.06
CA HIS A 502 -10.70 24.77 1.79
C HIS A 502 -11.21 26.21 1.82
N LEU A 503 -12.44 26.42 2.28
CA LEU A 503 -13.02 27.75 2.40
C LEU A 503 -12.26 28.66 3.37
N GLU A 504 -11.80 28.13 4.51
CA GLU A 504 -10.94 28.87 5.47
C GLU A 504 -9.64 29.32 4.84
N LYS A 505 -9.00 28.48 4.00
CA LYS A 505 -7.77 28.86 3.27
C LYS A 505 -8.03 29.93 2.22
N GLU A 506 -9.13 29.82 1.48
CA GLU A 506 -9.49 30.85 0.49
C GLU A 506 -9.85 32.18 1.16
N GLU A 507 -10.53 32.13 2.31
CA GLU A 507 -10.81 33.32 3.11
C GLU A 507 -9.53 33.99 3.58
N ALA A 508 -8.55 33.23 4.08
CA ALA A 508 -7.25 33.75 4.48
C ALA A 508 -6.49 34.42 3.31
N LYS A 509 -6.54 33.82 2.10
CA LYS A 509 -5.92 34.44 0.90
C LYS A 509 -6.60 35.76 0.51
N LEU A 510 -7.93 35.81 0.59
CA LEU A 510 -8.67 37.05 0.30
C LEU A 510 -8.36 38.14 1.35
N GLU A 511 -8.13 37.75 2.60
CA GLU A 511 -7.70 38.66 3.67
C GLU A 511 -6.29 39.19 3.42
N GLU A 512 -5.34 38.32 3.10
CA GLU A 512 -3.98 38.71 2.71
C GLU A 512 -3.95 39.63 1.49
N ALA A 513 -4.89 39.43 0.56
CA ALA A 513 -5.06 40.29 -0.62
C ALA A 513 -5.78 41.63 -0.31
N GLY A 514 -6.15 41.90 0.95
CA GLY A 514 -6.77 43.15 1.37
C GLY A 514 -8.24 43.31 0.92
N VAL A 515 -8.94 42.20 0.64
CA VAL A 515 -10.37 42.25 0.27
C VAL A 515 -11.22 42.61 1.50
N GLU A 516 -12.15 43.53 1.36
CA GLU A 516 -13.05 43.97 2.42
C GLU A 516 -13.88 42.80 2.98
N SER A 517 -14.21 42.84 4.27
CA SER A 517 -14.88 41.76 5.02
C SER A 517 -16.18 41.30 4.35
N ASP A 518 -17.04 42.25 3.97
CA ASP A 518 -18.35 41.95 3.37
C ASP A 518 -18.21 41.26 2.01
N GLU A 519 -17.25 41.69 1.24
CA GLU A 519 -16.95 41.09 -0.06
C GLU A 519 -16.30 39.68 0.09
N ARG A 520 -15.44 39.49 1.13
CA ARG A 520 -14.92 38.16 1.47
C ARG A 520 -16.03 37.19 1.80
N GLU A 521 -16.93 37.60 2.73
CA GLU A 521 -18.05 36.75 3.17
C GLU A 521 -18.97 36.39 1.98
N ARG A 522 -19.22 37.35 1.10
CA ARG A 522 -20.00 37.10 -0.12
C ARG A 522 -19.34 36.06 -1.01
N ARG A 523 -18.04 36.21 -1.33
CA ARG A 523 -17.28 35.31 -2.20
C ARG A 523 -17.19 33.91 -1.62
N ILE A 524 -16.87 33.80 -0.33
CA ILE A 524 -16.80 32.52 0.37
C ILE A 524 -18.18 31.85 0.42
N GLY A 525 -19.25 32.61 0.62
CA GLY A 525 -20.61 32.10 0.59
C GLY A 525 -21.04 31.59 -0.81
N GLU A 526 -20.64 32.27 -1.89
CA GLU A 526 -20.85 31.82 -3.26
C GLU A 526 -20.05 30.54 -3.55
N MET A 527 -18.77 30.55 -3.24
CA MET A 527 -17.90 29.37 -3.40
C MET A 527 -18.41 28.15 -2.63
N ARG A 528 -18.88 28.36 -1.38
CA ARG A 528 -19.49 27.29 -0.56
C ARG A 528 -20.71 26.69 -1.28
N ARG A 529 -21.60 27.52 -1.83
CA ARG A 529 -22.78 27.05 -2.55
C ARG A 529 -22.41 26.27 -3.79
N ASP A 530 -21.54 26.82 -4.62
CA ASP A 530 -21.13 26.21 -5.88
C ASP A 530 -20.44 24.86 -5.66
N LEU A 531 -19.52 24.78 -4.71
CA LEU A 531 -18.83 23.53 -4.36
C LEU A 531 -19.79 22.51 -3.74
N HIS A 532 -20.70 22.97 -2.84
CA HIS A 532 -21.69 22.09 -2.25
C HIS A 532 -22.68 21.54 -3.30
N GLU A 533 -23.16 22.39 -4.19
CA GLU A 533 -24.02 21.99 -5.30
C GLU A 533 -23.29 21.07 -6.28
N GLY A 534 -22.03 21.33 -6.58
CA GLY A 534 -21.18 20.45 -7.38
C GLY A 534 -21.03 19.08 -6.74
N MET A 535 -20.77 19.02 -5.42
CA MET A 535 -20.74 17.75 -4.68
C MET A 535 -22.08 17.01 -4.70
N VAL A 536 -23.21 17.75 -4.57
CA VAL A 536 -24.55 17.15 -4.65
C VAL A 536 -24.83 16.59 -6.04
N ARG A 537 -24.40 17.29 -7.09
CA ARG A 537 -24.54 16.82 -8.48
C ARG A 537 -23.56 15.72 -8.85
N GLY A 538 -22.54 15.49 -8.01
CA GLY A 538 -21.48 14.55 -8.28
C GLY A 538 -20.38 15.10 -9.21
N GLU A 539 -20.26 16.41 -9.34
CA GLU A 539 -19.31 17.08 -10.23
C GLU A 539 -17.98 17.42 -9.54
N ALA A 540 -17.97 17.44 -8.21
CA ALA A 540 -16.77 17.72 -7.41
C ALA A 540 -16.38 16.50 -6.58
N SER A 541 -15.27 15.87 -6.91
CA SER A 541 -14.74 14.77 -6.11
C SER A 541 -13.96 15.28 -4.89
N PRO A 542 -13.86 14.50 -3.80
CA PRO A 542 -12.98 14.82 -2.69
C PRO A 542 -11.52 14.99 -3.11
N PHE A 543 -11.13 14.32 -4.17
CA PHE A 543 -9.81 14.48 -4.79
C PHE A 543 -9.66 15.86 -5.44
N LEU A 544 -10.70 16.35 -6.14
CA LEU A 544 -10.71 17.72 -6.66
C LEU A 544 -10.64 18.76 -5.53
N LEU A 545 -11.35 18.54 -4.44
CA LEU A 545 -11.25 19.40 -3.26
C LEU A 545 -9.86 19.38 -2.62
N GLY A 546 -9.19 18.24 -2.58
CA GLY A 546 -7.80 18.12 -2.16
C GLY A 546 -6.80 18.66 -3.19
N ALA A 547 -7.14 18.61 -4.48
CA ALA A 547 -6.34 19.12 -5.58
C ALA A 547 -6.46 20.64 -5.78
N ILE A 548 -7.52 21.25 -5.28
CA ILE A 548 -7.69 22.72 -5.24
C ILE A 548 -6.62 23.38 -4.34
N GLU A 549 -5.91 22.60 -3.52
CA GLU A 549 -4.82 23.09 -2.67
C GLU A 549 -3.49 23.40 -3.38
N GLY A 550 -3.37 23.11 -4.66
CA GLY A 550 -2.16 23.40 -5.44
C GLY A 550 -2.48 23.68 -6.91
N PRO A 551 -1.59 24.34 -7.65
CA PRO A 551 -1.72 24.42 -9.10
C PRO A 551 -1.60 22.99 -9.64
N VAL A 552 -2.73 22.35 -9.91
CA VAL A 552 -2.78 21.06 -10.61
C VAL A 552 -2.43 21.36 -12.06
N SER A 553 -1.15 21.43 -12.34
CA SER A 553 -0.67 21.66 -13.70
C SER A 553 -0.88 20.45 -14.60
N VAL A 554 -1.12 19.27 -14.01
CA VAL A 554 -1.33 18.01 -14.73
C VAL A 554 -2.22 17.09 -13.91
N ASN A 555 -3.36 16.67 -14.45
CA ASN A 555 -4.16 15.61 -13.83
C ASN A 555 -3.37 14.31 -13.86
N PRO A 556 -2.98 13.75 -12.70
CA PRO A 556 -2.32 12.46 -12.70
C PRO A 556 -3.33 11.40 -13.12
N ILE A 557 -3.06 10.71 -14.21
CA ILE A 557 -3.75 9.46 -14.51
C ILE A 557 -3.04 8.35 -13.77
N GLY A 558 -3.82 7.51 -13.08
CA GLY A 558 -3.33 6.23 -12.64
C GLY A 558 -3.67 5.13 -13.63
N TYR A 559 -2.76 4.25 -13.94
CA TYR A 559 -3.07 2.99 -14.62
C TYR A 559 -4.18 2.21 -13.90
N PHE A 560 -4.30 2.44 -12.60
CA PHE A 560 -5.29 1.81 -11.75
C PHE A 560 -6.65 2.54 -11.76
N GLU A 561 -6.71 3.73 -12.31
CA GLU A 561 -7.96 4.51 -12.44
C GLU A 561 -8.77 4.15 -13.68
N GLY A 562 -8.10 3.61 -14.71
CA GLY A 562 -8.68 3.39 -16.00
C GLY A 562 -9.90 2.48 -16.06
N MET A 563 -9.99 1.50 -15.18
CA MET A 563 -11.15 0.61 -15.16
C MET A 563 -12.46 1.28 -14.74
N LEU A 564 -12.43 2.44 -14.13
CA LEU A 564 -13.66 3.17 -13.77
C LEU A 564 -14.43 3.62 -15.01
N GLU A 565 -13.72 4.07 -16.06
CA GLU A 565 -14.34 4.42 -17.33
C GLU A 565 -14.94 3.21 -18.05
N PHE A 566 -14.31 2.06 -17.93
CA PHE A 566 -14.80 0.82 -18.52
C PHE A 566 -16.17 0.39 -17.96
N ARG A 567 -16.51 0.79 -16.75
CA ARG A 567 -17.70 0.32 -16.05
C ARG A 567 -18.97 1.11 -16.26
N HIS A 568 -18.93 2.23 -16.93
CA HIS A 568 -20.09 3.11 -17.04
C HIS A 568 -20.81 3.31 -15.69
N TYR A 569 -20.05 3.62 -14.65
CA TYR A 569 -20.65 3.98 -13.36
C TYR A 569 -21.61 5.14 -13.55
N PRO A 570 -22.73 5.17 -12.80
CA PRO A 570 -23.48 6.39 -12.68
C PRO A 570 -22.54 7.52 -12.25
N PRO A 571 -22.63 8.74 -12.83
CA PRO A 571 -21.70 9.84 -12.57
C PRO A 571 -21.37 10.07 -11.09
N HIS A 572 -22.34 9.88 -10.20
CA HIS A 572 -22.19 10.04 -8.76
C HIS A 572 -21.48 8.88 -8.04
N SER A 573 -21.19 7.76 -8.68
CA SER A 573 -20.43 6.67 -8.08
C SER A 573 -18.92 6.76 -8.34
N HIS A 574 -18.50 7.43 -9.40
CA HIS A 574 -17.09 7.72 -9.69
C HIS A 574 -16.45 8.55 -8.60
N GLU A 575 -17.15 9.55 -8.15
CA GLU A 575 -16.62 10.57 -7.25
C GLU A 575 -16.56 10.11 -5.80
N THR A 576 -17.31 9.05 -5.48
CA THR A 576 -17.44 8.55 -4.12
C THR A 576 -16.68 7.27 -3.87
N ARG A 577 -16.20 6.56 -4.90
CA ARG A 577 -15.51 5.26 -4.78
C ARG A 577 -14.02 5.26 -5.15
N TRP A 578 -13.46 6.38 -5.42
CA TRP A 578 -12.03 6.58 -5.59
C TRP A 578 -11.29 5.39 -6.19
N ASN A 579 -11.58 5.10 -7.47
CA ASN A 579 -10.76 4.16 -8.22
C ASN A 579 -10.71 2.73 -7.70
N SER A 580 -11.53 2.38 -6.72
CA SER A 580 -11.62 1.02 -6.21
C SER A 580 -12.85 0.31 -6.75
N PHE A 581 -12.70 -0.95 -7.12
CA PHE A 581 -13.81 -1.80 -7.51
C PHE A 581 -13.61 -3.24 -7.06
N ASN A 582 -14.67 -4.01 -7.13
CA ASN A 582 -14.60 -5.46 -6.92
C ASN A 582 -15.16 -6.23 -8.12
N VAL A 583 -14.75 -7.48 -8.27
CA VAL A 583 -15.15 -8.35 -9.39
C VAL A 583 -16.67 -8.50 -9.53
N GLY A 584 -17.40 -8.47 -8.42
CA GLY A 584 -18.87 -8.59 -8.46
C GLY A 584 -19.58 -7.40 -9.10
N GLU A 585 -18.91 -6.26 -9.20
CA GLU A 585 -19.46 -5.08 -9.87
C GLU A 585 -19.54 -5.24 -11.39
N PHE A 586 -18.87 -6.21 -11.98
CA PHE A 586 -19.10 -6.60 -13.39
C PHE A 586 -20.52 -7.19 -13.58
N ILE A 587 -21.10 -7.76 -12.52
CA ILE A 587 -22.45 -8.33 -12.54
C ILE A 587 -23.46 -7.33 -11.99
N TRP A 588 -23.10 -6.63 -10.89
CA TRP A 588 -23.94 -5.65 -10.21
C TRP A 588 -23.21 -4.31 -10.04
N PRO A 589 -23.10 -3.50 -11.12
CA PRO A 589 -22.39 -2.23 -11.08
C PRO A 589 -22.95 -1.28 -10.01
N GLY A 590 -22.09 -0.69 -9.21
CA GLY A 590 -22.47 0.26 -8.16
C GLY A 590 -23.32 -0.31 -7.02
N SER A 591 -23.58 -1.61 -6.99
CA SER A 591 -24.46 -2.26 -6.01
C SER A 591 -23.67 -2.91 -4.89
N ARG A 592 -24.21 -2.84 -3.67
CA ARG A 592 -23.68 -3.59 -2.50
C ARG A 592 -23.73 -5.11 -2.70
N TRP A 593 -24.64 -5.60 -3.56
CA TRP A 593 -24.71 -7.02 -3.91
C TRP A 593 -23.45 -7.51 -4.61
N SER A 594 -22.63 -6.60 -5.14
CA SER A 594 -21.33 -6.92 -5.69
C SER A 594 -20.40 -7.64 -4.70
N LEU A 595 -20.59 -7.49 -3.39
CA LEU A 595 -19.84 -8.23 -2.37
C LEU A 595 -20.37 -9.63 -2.07
N LEU A 596 -21.55 -9.99 -2.58
CA LEU A 596 -22.18 -11.29 -2.30
C LEU A 596 -21.30 -12.50 -2.72
N PRO A 597 -20.70 -12.54 -3.91
CA PRO A 597 -19.79 -13.65 -4.27
C PRO A 597 -18.60 -13.77 -3.33
N LEU A 598 -18.02 -12.67 -2.89
CA LEU A 598 -16.93 -12.69 -1.91
C LEU A 598 -17.38 -13.31 -0.58
N LEU A 599 -18.52 -12.86 -0.06
CA LEU A 599 -19.07 -13.35 1.21
C LEU A 599 -19.44 -14.84 1.13
N LEU A 600 -20.02 -15.29 0.01
CA LEU A 600 -20.38 -16.68 -0.20
C LEU A 600 -19.15 -17.59 -0.34
N VAL A 601 -18.17 -17.19 -1.16
CA VAL A 601 -16.99 -18.01 -1.43
C VAL A 601 -15.99 -17.90 -0.27
N SER A 602 -15.37 -16.73 -0.07
CA SER A 602 -14.36 -16.61 1.00
C SER A 602 -14.97 -16.75 2.39
N GLY A 603 -16.13 -16.14 2.66
CA GLY A 603 -16.82 -16.27 3.94
C GLY A 603 -17.25 -17.71 4.22
N GLY A 604 -17.80 -18.41 3.22
CA GLY A 604 -18.15 -19.84 3.33
C GLY A 604 -16.94 -20.73 3.57
N LEU A 605 -15.84 -20.52 2.83
CA LEU A 605 -14.58 -21.25 3.03
C LEU A 605 -13.97 -20.98 4.40
N CYS A 606 -13.94 -19.73 4.87
CA CYS A 606 -13.49 -19.37 6.21
C CYS A 606 -14.35 -20.02 7.30
N GLY A 607 -15.67 -19.98 7.16
CA GLY A 607 -16.61 -20.68 8.05
C GLY A 607 -16.33 -22.18 8.10
N TRP A 608 -16.13 -22.81 6.94
CA TRP A 608 -15.77 -24.22 6.86
C TRP A 608 -14.42 -24.52 7.57
N VAL A 609 -13.40 -23.70 7.37
CA VAL A 609 -12.08 -23.84 8.04
C VAL A 609 -12.27 -23.81 9.56
N LEU A 610 -13.05 -22.88 10.10
CA LEU A 610 -13.31 -22.78 11.54
C LEU A 610 -14.08 -23.98 12.08
N VAL A 611 -15.12 -24.44 11.40
CA VAL A 611 -15.91 -25.64 11.81
C VAL A 611 -15.05 -26.90 11.70
N ALA A 612 -14.37 -27.08 10.58
CA ALA A 612 -13.50 -28.23 10.37
C ALA A 612 -12.37 -28.27 11.39
N SER A 613 -11.80 -27.13 11.80
CA SER A 613 -10.74 -27.08 12.81
C SER A 613 -11.19 -27.45 14.23
N ARG A 614 -12.49 -27.30 14.58
CA ARG A 614 -13.04 -27.66 15.91
C ARG A 614 -13.24 -29.17 16.12
N ARG A 615 -13.55 -29.95 15.08
CA ARG A 615 -13.90 -31.36 15.18
C ARG A 615 -12.80 -32.25 15.75
N GLN A 616 -11.60 -31.76 16.00
CA GLN A 616 -10.47 -32.51 16.57
C GLN A 616 -10.50 -32.58 18.11
N ALA A 617 -11.44 -31.92 18.77
CA ALA A 617 -11.55 -31.90 20.23
C ALA A 617 -12.52 -32.97 20.78
N SER A 618 -13.10 -33.79 19.93
CA SER A 618 -13.90 -34.98 20.25
C SER A 618 -13.19 -36.26 19.77
#